data_a9fba9478db7a1996240f531e8874d29
#
_entry.id   a9fba9478db7a1996240f531e8874d29
#
_cell.length_a   1.000
_cell.length_b   1.000
_cell.length_c   1.000
_cell.angle_alpha   90.00
_cell.angle_beta   90.00
_cell.angle_gamma   90.00
#
_symmetry.space_group_name_H-M   'P 1'
#
loop_
_entity.id
_entity.type
_entity.pdbx_description
1 polymer ?
#
loop_
_entity_poly.entity_id
_entity_poly.type
_entity_poly.pdbx_seq_one_letter_code
_entity_poly.pdbx_strand_id
1 'polypeptide(L)'
;MVVKDVIRKALADIEASGKNIPNPMGEIYMLLEHLSGKDKLFLTLNKDFEMNEEEFFELLNKRLNDTPMAYIIGKKHFRDIVIKTDERALIPRFCTEELIDIVNGFIKPDDCVLDMCTGTGAIALAIKEENPLIHVACSDVSEDALNLAKENAKLNNLSINFILSDLFENISETYDILISNPPYISSEEYMGLDKDLFKEPKLALLGGDLGYEYYEKIVKQAREKIKRMIFFEIGYDQGNIVKEILEKYKYKDIKIYKDLEGFDRFVSACI
;
A
#
# COMPACT_ATOMS: atom_id res chain seq x y z
N MET A 1 -13.06 7.37 -31.34
CA MET A 1 -12.71 6.05 -31.96
C MET A 1 -13.49 4.96 -31.26
N VAL A 2 -13.80 3.83 -31.93
CA VAL A 2 -14.48 2.71 -31.25
C VAL A 2 -13.51 1.81 -30.50
N VAL A 3 -13.99 1.11 -29.45
CA VAL A 3 -13.18 0.27 -28.53
C VAL A 3 -12.21 -0.65 -29.25
N LYS A 4 -12.65 -1.39 -30.29
CA LYS A 4 -11.76 -2.30 -31.03
C LYS A 4 -10.57 -1.60 -31.70
N ASP A 5 -10.77 -0.38 -32.17
CA ASP A 5 -9.72 0.38 -32.85
C ASP A 5 -8.78 1.04 -31.85
N VAL A 6 -9.32 1.49 -30.69
CA VAL A 6 -8.51 1.98 -29.56
C VAL A 6 -7.58 0.87 -29.06
N ILE A 7 -8.10 -0.35 -28.83
CA ILE A 7 -7.30 -1.49 -28.36
C ILE A 7 -6.18 -1.81 -29.35
N ARG A 8 -6.51 -1.90 -30.65
CA ARG A 8 -5.53 -2.23 -31.69
C ARG A 8 -4.40 -1.19 -31.74
N LYS A 9 -4.74 0.10 -31.73
CA LYS A 9 -3.76 1.18 -31.75
C LYS A 9 -2.94 1.21 -30.46
N ALA A 10 -3.57 1.04 -29.30
CA ALA A 10 -2.88 1.02 -28.00
C ALA A 10 -1.84 -0.12 -27.92
N LEU A 11 -2.18 -1.32 -28.39
CA LEU A 11 -1.22 -2.43 -28.45
C LEU A 11 -0.03 -2.12 -29.34
N ALA A 12 -0.27 -1.52 -30.52
CA ALA A 12 0.81 -1.10 -31.42
C ALA A 12 1.71 -0.03 -30.80
N ASP A 13 1.13 0.95 -30.09
CA ASP A 13 1.89 2.02 -29.42
C ASP A 13 2.73 1.45 -28.24
N ILE A 14 2.18 0.50 -27.46
CA ILE A 14 2.91 -0.21 -26.41
C ILE A 14 4.09 -0.98 -27.00
N GLU A 15 3.87 -1.76 -28.05
CA GLU A 15 4.93 -2.51 -28.73
C GLU A 15 6.02 -1.58 -29.30
N ALA A 16 5.61 -0.51 -29.99
CA ALA A 16 6.53 0.49 -30.53
C ALA A 16 7.35 1.22 -29.47
N SER A 17 6.82 1.37 -28.25
CA SER A 17 7.52 2.01 -27.13
C SER A 17 8.68 1.19 -26.59
N GLY A 18 8.72 -0.12 -26.84
CA GLY A 18 9.69 -1.05 -26.27
C GLY A 18 9.57 -1.26 -24.75
N LYS A 19 8.48 -0.77 -24.13
CA LYS A 19 8.24 -0.94 -22.69
C LYS A 19 7.77 -2.37 -22.38
N ASN A 20 8.32 -2.94 -21.33
CA ASN A 20 7.83 -4.21 -20.81
C ASN A 20 6.61 -3.95 -19.92
N ILE A 21 5.42 -4.11 -20.48
CA ILE A 21 4.16 -4.09 -19.72
C ILE A 21 3.67 -5.54 -19.58
N PRO A 22 3.67 -6.13 -18.38
CA PRO A 22 3.38 -7.56 -18.21
C PRO A 22 1.98 -7.98 -18.69
N ASN A 23 1.00 -7.08 -18.56
CA ASN A 23 -0.39 -7.36 -18.99
C ASN A 23 -0.98 -6.18 -19.77
N PRO A 24 -0.53 -5.94 -21.03
CA PRO A 24 -0.96 -4.76 -21.79
C PRO A 24 -2.46 -4.74 -22.04
N MET A 25 -3.09 -5.88 -22.31
CA MET A 25 -4.56 -5.95 -22.46
C MET A 25 -5.30 -5.59 -21.17
N GLY A 26 -4.81 -6.05 -20.03
CA GLY A 26 -5.40 -5.69 -18.73
C GLY A 26 -5.33 -4.20 -18.48
N GLU A 27 -4.17 -3.58 -18.67
CA GLU A 27 -3.99 -2.14 -18.50
C GLU A 27 -4.83 -1.30 -19.47
N ILE A 28 -4.93 -1.72 -20.75
CA ILE A 28 -5.81 -1.07 -21.72
C ILE A 28 -7.28 -1.10 -21.25
N TYR A 29 -7.76 -2.27 -20.78
CA TYR A 29 -9.13 -2.35 -20.28
C TYR A 29 -9.33 -1.49 -19.02
N MET A 30 -8.36 -1.41 -18.12
CA MET A 30 -8.44 -0.52 -16.94
C MET A 30 -8.63 0.94 -17.36
N LEU A 31 -7.92 1.41 -18.37
CA LEU A 31 -8.10 2.75 -18.93
C LEU A 31 -9.47 2.94 -19.59
N LEU A 32 -9.92 1.95 -20.37
CA LEU A 32 -11.23 1.98 -21.00
C LEU A 32 -12.36 2.01 -19.97
N GLU A 33 -12.28 1.19 -18.91
CA GLU A 33 -13.24 1.17 -17.80
C GLU A 33 -13.26 2.51 -17.07
N HIS A 34 -12.06 3.06 -16.79
CA HIS A 34 -11.92 4.35 -16.11
C HIS A 34 -12.62 5.49 -16.87
N LEU A 35 -12.38 5.58 -18.18
CA LEU A 35 -12.92 6.65 -19.00
C LEU A 35 -14.41 6.48 -19.33
N SER A 36 -14.85 5.25 -19.56
CA SER A 36 -16.23 4.99 -19.98
C SER A 36 -17.21 4.81 -18.82
N GLY A 37 -16.71 4.46 -17.63
CA GLY A 37 -17.53 4.01 -16.51
C GLY A 37 -18.26 2.68 -16.78
N LYS A 38 -17.86 1.93 -17.81
CA LYS A 38 -18.40 0.61 -18.19
C LYS A 38 -17.42 -0.47 -17.78
N ASP A 39 -17.91 -1.63 -17.36
CA ASP A 39 -17.06 -2.75 -17.02
C ASP A 39 -16.46 -3.44 -18.25
N LYS A 40 -15.43 -4.23 -18.01
CA LYS A 40 -14.71 -5.00 -19.04
C LYS A 40 -15.64 -5.91 -19.86
N LEU A 41 -16.65 -6.50 -19.23
CA LEU A 41 -17.60 -7.39 -19.90
C LEU A 41 -18.41 -6.61 -20.94
N PHE A 42 -18.97 -5.46 -20.52
CA PHE A 42 -19.69 -4.58 -21.45
C PHE A 42 -18.82 -4.16 -22.63
N LEU A 43 -17.60 -3.69 -22.36
CA LEU A 43 -16.67 -3.23 -23.41
C LEU A 43 -16.22 -4.36 -24.35
N THR A 44 -16.11 -5.58 -23.83
CA THR A 44 -15.78 -6.76 -24.62
C THR A 44 -16.90 -7.16 -25.59
N LEU A 45 -18.15 -7.03 -25.14
CA LEU A 45 -19.33 -7.36 -25.94
C LEU A 45 -19.72 -6.24 -26.91
N ASN A 46 -19.41 -4.98 -26.58
CA ASN A 46 -19.79 -3.79 -27.36
C ASN A 46 -18.55 -3.13 -28.00
N LYS A 47 -17.85 -3.87 -28.87
CA LYS A 47 -16.58 -3.42 -29.46
C LYS A 47 -16.70 -2.17 -30.36
N ASP A 48 -17.91 -1.81 -30.78
CA ASP A 48 -18.21 -0.61 -31.57
C ASP A 48 -18.65 0.58 -30.66
N PHE A 49 -18.59 0.42 -29.33
CA PHE A 49 -18.83 1.51 -28.38
C PHE A 49 -17.80 2.64 -28.61
N GLU A 50 -18.29 3.89 -28.69
CA GLU A 50 -17.45 5.06 -28.97
C GLU A 50 -16.71 5.51 -27.70
N MET A 51 -15.42 5.81 -27.85
CA MET A 51 -14.52 6.30 -26.80
C MET A 51 -13.91 7.64 -27.20
N ASN A 52 -13.62 8.47 -26.19
CA ASN A 52 -12.78 9.64 -26.36
C ASN A 52 -11.33 9.19 -26.62
N GLU A 53 -10.91 9.27 -27.89
CA GLU A 53 -9.58 8.84 -28.30
C GLU A 53 -8.46 9.68 -27.68
N GLU A 54 -8.61 10.99 -27.68
CA GLU A 54 -7.60 11.94 -27.22
C GLU A 54 -7.28 11.69 -25.73
N GLU A 55 -8.31 11.60 -24.91
CA GLU A 55 -8.19 11.35 -23.48
C GLU A 55 -7.56 9.97 -23.17
N PHE A 56 -7.97 8.93 -23.92
CA PHE A 56 -7.41 7.60 -23.75
C PHE A 56 -5.90 7.58 -24.04
N PHE A 57 -5.46 8.15 -25.16
CA PHE A 57 -4.04 8.15 -25.52
C PHE A 57 -3.21 9.11 -24.67
N GLU A 58 -3.81 10.15 -24.09
CA GLU A 58 -3.16 10.96 -23.06
C GLU A 58 -2.83 10.11 -21.83
N LEU A 59 -3.79 9.33 -21.31
CA LEU A 59 -3.56 8.43 -20.16
C LEU A 59 -2.57 7.31 -20.50
N LEU A 60 -2.67 6.70 -21.67
CA LEU A 60 -1.70 5.70 -22.12
C LEU A 60 -0.28 6.28 -22.21
N ASN A 61 -0.13 7.51 -22.69
CA ASN A 61 1.17 8.19 -22.73
C ASN A 61 1.74 8.40 -21.32
N LYS A 62 0.93 8.75 -20.31
CA LYS A 62 1.39 8.82 -18.92
C LYS A 62 1.95 7.46 -18.48
N ARG A 63 1.25 6.36 -18.81
CA ARG A 63 1.72 4.99 -18.49
C ARG A 63 3.03 4.65 -19.20
N LEU A 64 3.15 4.99 -20.49
CA LEU A 64 4.37 4.79 -21.26
C LEU A 64 5.54 5.69 -20.78
N ASN A 65 5.26 6.72 -19.98
CA ASN A 65 6.25 7.53 -19.26
C ASN A 65 6.43 7.11 -17.80
N ASP A 66 6.23 5.82 -17.51
CA ASP A 66 6.47 5.18 -16.21
C ASP A 66 5.56 5.67 -15.07
N THR A 67 4.39 6.29 -15.38
CA THR A 67 3.42 6.62 -14.34
C THR A 67 2.65 5.35 -13.95
N PRO A 68 2.58 4.98 -12.66
CA PRO A 68 1.83 3.82 -12.21
C PRO A 68 0.35 3.91 -12.57
N MET A 69 -0.25 2.78 -12.97
CA MET A 69 -1.68 2.72 -13.34
C MET A 69 -2.59 3.23 -12.22
N ALA A 70 -2.27 2.93 -10.97
CA ALA A 70 -3.05 3.40 -9.82
C ALA A 70 -3.09 4.92 -9.72
N TYR A 71 -1.99 5.61 -10.06
CA TYR A 71 -1.96 7.09 -10.08
C TYR A 71 -2.70 7.66 -11.28
N ILE A 72 -2.66 6.98 -12.44
CA ILE A 72 -3.41 7.40 -13.63
C ILE A 72 -4.92 7.31 -13.38
N ILE A 73 -5.37 6.20 -12.77
CA ILE A 73 -6.78 5.96 -12.44
C ILE A 73 -7.21 6.77 -11.20
N GLY A 74 -6.26 7.13 -10.33
CA GLY A 74 -6.48 7.90 -9.11
C GLY A 74 -7.12 7.10 -7.96
N LYS A 75 -7.29 5.79 -8.11
CA LYS A 75 -7.86 4.91 -7.08
C LYS A 75 -7.44 3.46 -7.26
N LYS A 76 -7.47 2.72 -6.14
CA LYS A 76 -7.25 1.27 -6.09
C LYS A 76 -8.22 0.64 -5.08
N HIS A 77 -8.73 -0.55 -5.39
CA HIS A 77 -9.43 -1.37 -4.39
C HIS A 77 -8.41 -1.98 -3.44
N PHE A 78 -8.72 -2.01 -2.17
CA PHE A 78 -7.94 -2.65 -1.13
C PHE A 78 -8.94 -3.29 -0.15
N ARG A 79 -8.99 -4.63 -0.10
CA ARG A 79 -10.06 -5.35 0.60
C ARG A 79 -11.45 -4.83 0.14
N ASP A 80 -12.33 -4.54 1.09
CA ASP A 80 -13.68 -4.05 0.82
C ASP A 80 -13.79 -2.53 0.70
N ILE A 81 -12.66 -1.80 0.67
CA ILE A 81 -12.62 -0.35 0.57
C ILE A 81 -11.98 0.15 -0.72
N VAL A 82 -12.28 1.40 -1.07
CA VAL A 82 -11.66 2.10 -2.20
C VAL A 82 -10.65 3.11 -1.66
N ILE A 83 -9.41 3.02 -2.10
CA ILE A 83 -8.33 3.92 -1.73
C ILE A 83 -8.02 4.86 -2.89
N LYS A 84 -8.15 6.16 -2.68
CA LYS A 84 -7.60 7.18 -3.56
C LYS A 84 -6.07 7.08 -3.53
N THR A 85 -5.44 7.15 -4.69
CA THR A 85 -4.00 7.01 -4.87
C THR A 85 -3.44 8.14 -5.71
N ASP A 86 -2.39 8.78 -5.24
CA ASP A 86 -1.59 9.76 -5.96
C ASP A 86 -0.16 9.78 -5.37
N GLU A 87 0.69 10.66 -5.89
CA GLU A 87 2.13 10.75 -5.55
C GLU A 87 2.43 11.11 -4.09
N ARG A 88 1.44 11.39 -3.25
CA ARG A 88 1.62 11.70 -1.82
C ARG A 88 1.96 10.48 -0.96
N ALA A 89 1.63 9.26 -1.41
CA ALA A 89 1.86 8.04 -0.63
C ALA A 89 2.08 6.80 -1.50
N LEU A 90 2.67 5.77 -0.89
CA LEU A 90 2.84 4.45 -1.51
C LEU A 90 1.50 3.89 -1.99
N ILE A 91 1.48 3.31 -3.19
CA ILE A 91 0.33 2.57 -3.70
C ILE A 91 0.17 1.29 -2.86
N PRO A 92 -0.96 1.05 -2.19
CA PRO A 92 -1.18 -0.15 -1.40
C PRO A 92 -0.90 -1.42 -2.22
N ARG A 93 -0.10 -2.34 -1.69
CA ARG A 93 0.26 -3.58 -2.38
C ARG A 93 -0.77 -4.67 -2.09
N PHE A 94 -0.91 -5.61 -3.02
CA PHE A 94 -1.84 -6.73 -2.83
C PHE A 94 -1.42 -7.63 -1.65
N CYS A 95 -0.12 -7.90 -1.49
CA CYS A 95 0.38 -8.67 -0.35
C CYS A 95 0.03 -8.03 1.00
N THR A 96 -0.02 -6.70 1.09
CA THR A 96 -0.42 -6.00 2.34
C THR A 96 -1.83 -6.38 2.80
N GLU A 97 -2.72 -6.83 1.90
CA GLU A 97 -4.06 -7.32 2.26
C GLU A 97 -3.99 -8.57 3.14
N GLU A 98 -2.97 -9.42 2.94
CA GLU A 98 -2.77 -10.64 3.74
C GLU A 98 -2.37 -10.32 5.20
N LEU A 99 -1.71 -9.17 5.43
CA LEU A 99 -1.40 -8.70 6.78
C LEU A 99 -2.69 -8.46 7.58
N ILE A 100 -3.76 -7.97 6.93
CA ILE A 100 -5.04 -7.74 7.57
C ILE A 100 -5.62 -9.06 8.11
N ASP A 101 -5.57 -10.15 7.32
CA ASP A 101 -6.06 -11.46 7.75
C ASP A 101 -5.29 -11.99 8.98
N ILE A 102 -3.96 -11.81 8.99
CA ILE A 102 -3.13 -12.20 10.14
C ILE A 102 -3.52 -11.39 11.38
N VAL A 103 -3.61 -10.07 11.26
CA VAL A 103 -3.91 -9.17 12.38
C VAL A 103 -5.30 -9.42 12.94
N ASN A 104 -6.31 -9.64 12.08
CA ASN A 104 -7.69 -9.93 12.48
C ASN A 104 -7.80 -11.15 13.40
N GLY A 105 -6.90 -12.14 13.25
CA GLY A 105 -6.83 -13.29 14.14
C GLY A 105 -6.45 -12.96 15.60
N PHE A 106 -5.99 -11.74 15.88
CA PHE A 106 -5.52 -11.29 17.21
C PHE A 106 -6.30 -10.10 17.77
N ILE A 107 -7.12 -9.42 16.96
CA ILE A 107 -7.96 -8.30 17.39
C ILE A 107 -9.04 -8.80 18.38
N LYS A 108 -9.27 -8.00 19.39
CA LYS A 108 -10.33 -8.19 20.39
C LYS A 108 -11.28 -6.99 20.38
N PRO A 109 -12.52 -7.15 20.82
CA PRO A 109 -13.40 -6.00 21.03
C PRO A 109 -12.74 -4.93 21.91
N ASP A 110 -12.98 -3.68 21.57
CA ASP A 110 -12.44 -2.49 22.28
C ASP A 110 -10.92 -2.31 22.21
N ASP A 111 -10.18 -3.10 21.40
CA ASP A 111 -8.75 -2.87 21.19
C ASP A 111 -8.49 -1.47 20.62
N CYS A 112 -7.38 -0.89 21.06
CA CYS A 112 -6.79 0.30 20.45
C CYS A 112 -5.66 -0.13 19.52
N VAL A 113 -5.80 0.15 18.25
CA VAL A 113 -4.84 -0.24 17.17
C VAL A 113 -4.17 1.00 16.61
N LEU A 114 -2.85 0.95 16.46
CA LEU A 114 -2.06 1.98 15.77
C LEU A 114 -1.49 1.42 14.47
N ASP A 115 -1.80 2.06 13.35
CA ASP A 115 -1.13 1.86 12.07
C ASP A 115 -0.05 2.94 11.90
N MET A 116 1.21 2.54 11.94
CA MET A 116 2.38 3.44 11.85
C MET A 116 3.00 3.36 10.45
N CYS A 117 3.42 4.50 9.90
CA CYS A 117 3.81 4.67 8.49
C CYS A 117 2.64 4.36 7.55
N THR A 118 1.50 4.98 7.86
CA THR A 118 0.19 4.62 7.30
C THR A 118 0.04 4.91 5.80
N GLY A 119 0.83 5.86 5.25
CA GLY A 119 0.73 6.27 3.85
C GLY A 119 -0.68 6.70 3.45
N THR A 120 -1.32 5.94 2.57
CA THR A 120 -2.70 6.18 2.13
C THR A 120 -3.76 5.91 3.19
N GLY A 121 -3.41 5.35 4.34
CA GLY A 121 -4.35 4.89 5.36
C GLY A 121 -4.96 3.51 5.10
N ALA A 122 -4.50 2.78 4.08
CA ALA A 122 -5.13 1.54 3.62
C ALA A 122 -5.27 0.49 4.73
N ILE A 123 -4.20 0.23 5.51
CA ILE A 123 -4.21 -0.74 6.61
C ILE A 123 -5.18 -0.29 7.71
N ALA A 124 -5.04 0.94 8.20
CA ALA A 124 -5.89 1.48 9.27
C ALA A 124 -7.37 1.43 8.90
N LEU A 125 -7.70 1.83 7.66
CA LEU A 125 -9.08 1.90 7.19
C LEU A 125 -9.68 0.50 6.97
N ALA A 126 -8.93 -0.45 6.39
CA ALA A 126 -9.39 -1.82 6.23
C ALA A 126 -9.63 -2.50 7.59
N ILE A 127 -8.71 -2.35 8.53
CA ILE A 127 -8.87 -2.87 9.91
C ILE A 127 -10.11 -2.27 10.57
N LYS A 128 -10.36 -0.95 10.40
CA LYS A 128 -11.53 -0.28 10.97
C LYS A 128 -12.83 -0.75 10.32
N GLU A 129 -12.86 -0.93 9.01
CA GLU A 129 -14.04 -1.44 8.27
C GLU A 129 -14.42 -2.84 8.73
N GLU A 130 -13.44 -3.74 8.83
CA GLU A 130 -13.68 -5.12 9.23
C GLU A 130 -13.93 -5.30 10.73
N ASN A 131 -13.52 -4.33 11.56
CA ASN A 131 -13.65 -4.35 13.03
C ASN A 131 -14.29 -3.06 13.55
N PRO A 132 -15.58 -2.80 13.37
CA PRO A 132 -16.20 -1.51 13.68
C PRO A 132 -16.14 -1.09 15.16
N LEU A 133 -15.97 -2.03 16.09
CA LEU A 133 -16.00 -1.78 17.53
C LEU A 133 -14.65 -1.33 18.10
N ILE A 134 -13.53 -1.48 17.37
CA ILE A 134 -12.21 -1.10 17.86
C ILE A 134 -11.91 0.39 17.65
N HIS A 135 -10.91 0.89 18.36
CA HIS A 135 -10.37 2.22 18.19
C HIS A 135 -9.12 2.18 17.33
N VAL A 136 -9.14 2.88 16.19
CA VAL A 136 -7.99 2.91 15.26
C VAL A 136 -7.42 4.32 15.20
N ALA A 137 -6.10 4.40 15.35
CA ALA A 137 -5.31 5.56 15.00
C ALA A 137 -4.31 5.20 13.90
N CYS A 138 -3.95 6.18 13.10
CA CYS A 138 -2.87 6.03 12.14
C CYS A 138 -1.89 7.20 12.25
N SER A 139 -0.60 6.94 11.97
CA SER A 139 0.43 7.95 12.03
C SER A 139 1.34 7.89 10.81
N ASP A 140 1.83 9.05 10.41
CA ASP A 140 2.85 9.21 9.36
C ASP A 140 3.68 10.46 9.64
N VAL A 141 4.91 10.49 9.15
CA VAL A 141 5.78 11.66 9.20
C VAL A 141 5.41 12.67 8.09
N SER A 142 4.77 12.20 7.03
CA SER A 142 4.32 13.01 5.89
C SER A 142 2.92 13.57 6.14
N GLU A 143 2.81 14.90 6.23
CA GLU A 143 1.51 15.57 6.30
C GLU A 143 0.68 15.34 5.02
N ASP A 144 1.32 15.26 3.87
CA ASP A 144 0.66 14.99 2.58
C ASP A 144 0.05 13.58 2.56
N ALA A 145 0.78 12.56 3.06
CA ALA A 145 0.26 11.21 3.21
C ALA A 145 -0.95 11.17 4.16
N LEU A 146 -0.87 11.83 5.32
CA LEU A 146 -1.99 11.92 6.26
C LEU A 146 -3.20 12.65 5.68
N ASN A 147 -2.99 13.67 4.85
CA ASN A 147 -4.08 14.35 4.18
C ASN A 147 -4.76 13.41 3.17
N LEU A 148 -3.99 12.60 2.43
CA LEU A 148 -4.53 11.56 1.56
C LEU A 148 -5.30 10.49 2.38
N ALA A 149 -4.76 10.04 3.51
CA ALA A 149 -5.45 9.11 4.41
C ALA A 149 -6.77 9.66 4.95
N LYS A 150 -6.84 10.95 5.29
CA LYS A 150 -8.10 11.63 5.68
C LYS A 150 -9.13 11.68 4.53
N GLU A 151 -8.67 11.95 3.30
CA GLU A 151 -9.52 11.87 2.11
C GLU A 151 -10.09 10.47 1.93
N ASN A 152 -9.26 9.43 2.11
CA ASN A 152 -9.65 8.03 2.02
C ASN A 152 -10.63 7.61 3.14
N ALA A 153 -10.43 8.07 4.36
CA ALA A 153 -11.38 7.85 5.44
C ALA A 153 -12.76 8.44 5.12
N LYS A 154 -12.78 9.67 4.60
CA LYS A 154 -14.01 10.31 4.17
C LYS A 154 -14.68 9.57 3.00
N LEU A 155 -13.91 9.12 2.02
CA LEU A 155 -14.40 8.37 0.86
C LEU A 155 -15.14 7.10 1.28
N ASN A 156 -14.64 6.40 2.32
CA ASN A 156 -15.20 5.15 2.82
C ASN A 156 -16.12 5.34 4.04
N ASN A 157 -16.45 6.59 4.44
CA ASN A 157 -17.27 6.91 5.60
C ASN A 157 -16.74 6.32 6.93
N LEU A 158 -15.43 6.21 7.07
CA LEU A 158 -14.76 5.68 8.25
C LEU A 158 -14.21 6.79 9.14
N SER A 159 -14.25 6.57 10.46
CA SER A 159 -13.72 7.50 11.45
C SER A 159 -12.57 6.84 12.20
N ILE A 160 -11.37 7.39 12.06
CA ILE A 160 -10.14 7.00 12.76
C ILE A 160 -9.38 8.25 13.21
N ASN A 161 -8.39 8.10 14.08
CA ASN A 161 -7.53 9.21 14.52
C ASN A 161 -6.29 9.32 13.63
N PHE A 162 -5.89 10.55 13.29
CA PHE A 162 -4.72 10.85 12.45
C PHE A 162 -3.67 11.62 13.25
N ILE A 163 -2.42 11.15 13.27
CA ILE A 163 -1.35 11.71 14.07
C ILE A 163 -0.13 11.99 13.17
N LEU A 164 0.25 13.25 13.05
CA LEU A 164 1.51 13.63 12.40
C LEU A 164 2.67 13.37 13.37
N SER A 165 3.50 12.37 13.07
CA SER A 165 4.57 11.93 13.96
C SER A 165 5.71 11.26 13.21
N ASP A 166 6.95 11.59 13.56
CA ASP A 166 8.09 10.73 13.24
C ASP A 166 8.09 9.58 14.27
N LEU A 167 7.68 8.41 13.78
CA LEU A 167 7.45 7.22 14.61
C LEU A 167 6.63 7.55 15.86
N PHE A 168 7.21 7.43 17.05
CA PHE A 168 6.53 7.64 18.34
C PHE A 168 6.66 9.06 18.92
N GLU A 169 7.32 10.00 18.25
CA GLU A 169 7.62 11.32 18.84
C GLU A 169 6.37 12.06 19.34
N ASN A 170 5.27 12.03 18.60
CA ASN A 170 4.01 12.68 18.94
C ASN A 170 2.92 11.69 19.38
N ILE A 171 3.26 10.41 19.61
CA ILE A 171 2.33 9.40 20.12
C ILE A 171 2.27 9.49 21.64
N SER A 172 1.24 10.15 22.17
CA SER A 172 1.03 10.30 23.62
C SER A 172 0.34 9.08 24.24
N GLU A 173 -0.56 8.46 23.53
CA GLU A 173 -1.41 7.36 23.98
C GLU A 173 -0.71 6.00 23.92
N THR A 174 -1.32 5.00 24.55
CA THR A 174 -0.89 3.60 24.45
C THR A 174 -1.91 2.80 23.65
N TYR A 175 -1.42 1.81 22.89
CA TYR A 175 -2.22 0.97 22.03
C TYR A 175 -2.06 -0.51 22.39
N ASP A 176 -3.04 -1.33 22.06
CA ASP A 176 -2.97 -2.77 22.31
C ASP A 176 -2.17 -3.47 21.20
N ILE A 177 -2.31 -2.99 19.98
CA ILE A 177 -1.66 -3.54 18.78
C ILE A 177 -1.01 -2.41 17.99
N LEU A 178 0.22 -2.65 17.51
CA LEU A 178 0.89 -1.87 16.47
C LEU A 178 0.92 -2.67 15.18
N ILE A 179 0.56 -2.01 14.08
CA ILE A 179 0.75 -2.52 12.72
C ILE A 179 1.63 -1.52 11.99
N SER A 180 2.57 -1.97 11.19
CA SER A 180 3.36 -1.08 10.34
C SER A 180 3.87 -1.77 9.08
N ASN A 181 3.78 -1.06 7.97
CA ASN A 181 4.53 -1.34 6.75
C ASN A 181 5.54 -0.19 6.56
N PRO A 182 6.65 -0.19 7.30
CA PRO A 182 7.62 0.89 7.21
C PRO A 182 8.44 0.78 5.94
N PRO A 183 9.10 1.84 5.47
CA PRO A 183 10.06 1.76 4.38
C PRO A 183 11.16 0.74 4.69
N TYR A 184 11.41 -0.20 3.76
CA TYR A 184 12.34 -1.31 3.99
C TYR A 184 13.32 -1.59 2.85
N ILE A 185 13.36 -0.76 1.83
CA ILE A 185 14.29 -0.90 0.70
C ILE A 185 15.63 -0.27 1.09
N SER A 186 16.73 -1.02 0.94
CA SER A 186 18.07 -0.51 1.19
C SER A 186 18.50 0.55 0.18
N SER A 187 19.51 1.36 0.52
CA SER A 187 20.06 2.37 -0.41
C SER A 187 20.60 1.75 -1.69
N GLU A 188 21.15 0.54 -1.63
CA GLU A 188 21.68 -0.18 -2.79
C GLU A 188 20.53 -0.68 -3.69
N GLU A 189 19.52 -1.35 -3.12
CA GLU A 189 18.35 -1.84 -3.86
C GLU A 189 17.56 -0.70 -4.48
N TYR A 190 17.44 0.44 -3.78
CA TYR A 190 16.73 1.61 -4.28
C TYR A 190 17.28 2.09 -5.62
N MET A 191 18.60 2.00 -5.85
CA MET A 191 19.22 2.40 -7.12
C MET A 191 18.90 1.46 -8.28
N GLY A 192 18.46 0.24 -7.99
CA GLY A 192 18.09 -0.78 -8.99
C GLY A 192 16.60 -0.94 -9.23
N LEU A 193 15.76 -0.12 -8.60
CA LEU A 193 14.30 -0.21 -8.75
C LEU A 193 13.82 0.06 -10.17
N ASP A 194 12.68 -0.48 -10.50
CA ASP A 194 11.95 -0.17 -11.72
C ASP A 194 11.55 1.32 -11.77
N LYS A 195 11.50 1.88 -12.98
CA LYS A 195 11.30 3.32 -13.18
C LYS A 195 9.97 3.85 -12.66
N ASP A 196 8.93 3.04 -12.66
CA ASP A 196 7.62 3.42 -12.15
C ASP A 196 7.62 3.56 -10.60
N LEU A 197 8.45 2.77 -9.90
CA LEU A 197 8.63 2.92 -8.45
C LEU A 197 9.27 4.26 -8.06
N PHE A 198 10.10 4.86 -8.91
CA PHE A 198 10.63 6.20 -8.67
C PHE A 198 9.58 7.33 -8.75
N LYS A 199 8.36 7.02 -9.22
CA LYS A 199 7.22 7.95 -9.16
C LYS A 199 6.54 7.95 -7.79
N GLU A 200 6.78 6.92 -6.99
CA GLU A 200 6.29 6.86 -5.61
C GLU A 200 7.22 7.63 -4.67
N PRO A 201 6.73 8.14 -3.53
CA PRO A 201 7.56 8.92 -2.61
C PRO A 201 8.79 8.13 -2.14
N LYS A 202 9.98 8.69 -2.31
CA LYS A 202 11.22 8.08 -1.81
C LYS A 202 11.14 7.76 -0.31
N LEU A 203 10.49 8.63 0.45
CA LEU A 203 10.28 8.46 1.90
C LEU A 203 9.50 7.18 2.24
N ALA A 204 8.62 6.74 1.34
CA ALA A 204 7.81 5.54 1.54
C ALA A 204 8.53 4.24 1.12
N LEU A 205 9.68 4.34 0.46
CA LEU A 205 10.44 3.21 -0.07
C LEU A 205 11.74 2.98 0.68
N LEU A 206 12.53 4.04 0.93
CA LEU A 206 13.89 3.93 1.43
C LEU A 206 13.92 3.71 2.94
N GLY A 207 14.29 2.50 3.36
CA GLY A 207 14.38 2.04 4.75
C GLY A 207 15.69 2.39 5.47
N GLY A 208 16.61 3.06 4.79
CA GLY A 208 17.95 3.37 5.29
C GLY A 208 19.04 2.75 4.43
N ASP A 209 20.26 2.66 4.95
CA ASP A 209 21.39 2.09 4.20
C ASP A 209 21.24 0.57 4.03
N LEU A 210 20.72 -0.10 5.06
CA LEU A 210 20.57 -1.56 5.10
C LEU A 210 19.11 -2.01 4.92
N GLY A 211 18.14 -1.08 4.95
CA GLY A 211 16.71 -1.36 4.73
C GLY A 211 15.93 -1.83 5.96
N TYR A 212 16.57 -2.06 7.09
CA TYR A 212 15.89 -2.54 8.31
C TYR A 212 15.99 -1.59 9.52
N GLU A 213 16.48 -0.39 9.33
CA GLU A 213 16.71 0.60 10.40
C GLU A 213 15.42 1.08 11.04
N TYR A 214 14.32 1.13 10.30
CA TYR A 214 13.02 1.52 10.86
C TYR A 214 12.49 0.48 11.83
N TYR A 215 12.67 -0.82 11.55
CA TYR A 215 12.23 -1.87 12.48
C TYR A 215 12.91 -1.72 13.84
N GLU A 216 14.23 -1.49 13.87
CA GLU A 216 14.95 -1.33 15.13
C GLU A 216 14.49 -0.08 15.90
N LYS A 217 14.29 1.05 15.20
CA LYS A 217 13.79 2.29 15.81
C LYS A 217 12.39 2.10 16.40
N ILE A 218 11.48 1.46 15.66
CA ILE A 218 10.11 1.19 16.09
C ILE A 218 10.10 0.25 17.28
N VAL A 219 10.76 -0.90 17.17
CA VAL A 219 10.81 -1.95 18.21
C VAL A 219 11.35 -1.40 19.54
N LYS A 220 12.39 -0.56 19.48
CA LYS A 220 12.99 0.05 20.69
C LYS A 220 11.99 0.95 21.44
N GLN A 221 11.17 1.72 20.72
CA GLN A 221 10.24 2.70 21.30
C GLN A 221 8.88 2.08 21.64
N ALA A 222 8.46 1.05 20.89
CA ALA A 222 7.13 0.45 20.99
C ALA A 222 6.84 -0.16 22.38
N ARG A 223 7.85 -0.64 23.10
CA ARG A 223 7.66 -1.26 24.43
C ARG A 223 6.99 -0.38 25.49
N GLU A 224 7.12 0.93 25.38
CA GLU A 224 6.49 1.89 26.30
C GLU A 224 5.07 2.27 25.88
N LYS A 225 4.71 2.01 24.63
CA LYS A 225 3.48 2.49 24.01
C LYS A 225 2.53 1.37 23.58
N ILE A 226 3.06 0.16 23.35
CA ILE A 226 2.28 -0.99 22.87
C ILE A 226 2.18 -2.01 23.99
N LYS A 227 0.96 -2.47 24.25
CA LYS A 227 0.66 -3.34 25.40
C LYS A 227 0.76 -4.83 25.08
N ARG A 228 0.52 -5.22 23.82
CA ARG A 228 0.27 -6.63 23.52
C ARG A 228 1.08 -7.17 22.35
N MET A 229 0.89 -6.64 21.15
CA MET A 229 1.47 -7.20 19.94
C MET A 229 1.93 -6.15 18.95
N ILE A 230 2.92 -6.51 18.16
CA ILE A 230 3.34 -5.76 16.99
C ILE A 230 3.30 -6.66 15.73
N PHE A 231 2.99 -6.05 14.60
CA PHE A 231 2.95 -6.68 13.28
C PHE A 231 3.68 -5.80 12.28
N PHE A 232 4.56 -6.40 11.51
CA PHE A 232 5.29 -5.73 10.43
C PHE A 232 5.06 -6.43 9.09
N GLU A 233 4.91 -5.66 8.02
CA GLU A 233 5.30 -6.09 6.69
C GLU A 233 6.80 -5.91 6.53
N ILE A 234 7.49 -6.84 5.85
CA ILE A 234 8.94 -6.87 5.71
C ILE A 234 9.35 -7.18 4.26
N GLY A 235 10.58 -6.86 3.91
CA GLY A 235 11.23 -7.37 2.69
C GLY A 235 11.36 -8.90 2.74
N TYR A 236 11.30 -9.52 1.58
CA TYR A 236 11.24 -11.00 1.43
C TYR A 236 12.44 -11.75 2.04
N ASP A 237 13.57 -11.09 2.24
CA ASP A 237 14.81 -11.63 2.81
C ASP A 237 15.10 -11.09 4.23
N GLN A 238 14.24 -10.23 4.77
CA GLN A 238 14.44 -9.54 6.05
C GLN A 238 13.90 -10.31 7.26
N GLY A 239 13.23 -11.45 7.09
CA GLY A 239 12.58 -12.18 8.16
C GLY A 239 13.52 -12.48 9.35
N ASN A 240 14.72 -13.00 9.08
CA ASN A 240 15.67 -13.35 10.12
C ASN A 240 16.25 -12.14 10.84
N ILE A 241 16.63 -11.07 10.13
CA ILE A 241 17.19 -9.87 10.77
C ILE A 241 16.14 -9.13 11.62
N VAL A 242 14.89 -9.06 11.17
CA VAL A 242 13.80 -8.46 11.97
C VAL A 242 13.52 -9.32 13.21
N LYS A 243 13.56 -10.65 13.10
CA LYS A 243 13.46 -11.54 14.25
C LYS A 243 14.60 -11.31 15.26
N GLU A 244 15.85 -11.22 14.83
CA GLU A 244 17.00 -10.92 15.69
C GLU A 244 16.86 -9.56 16.42
N ILE A 245 16.36 -8.54 15.70
CA ILE A 245 16.04 -7.23 16.31
C ILE A 245 15.00 -7.39 17.40
N LEU A 246 13.91 -8.12 17.15
CA LEU A 246 12.86 -8.36 18.14
C LEU A 246 13.38 -9.12 19.37
N GLU A 247 14.19 -10.17 19.17
CA GLU A 247 14.84 -10.94 20.25
C GLU A 247 15.77 -10.06 21.09
N LYS A 248 16.59 -9.20 20.47
CA LYS A 248 17.48 -8.24 21.13
C LYS A 248 16.71 -7.33 22.10
N TYR A 249 15.51 -6.90 21.71
CA TYR A 249 14.64 -6.06 22.55
C TYR A 249 13.65 -6.88 23.38
N LYS A 250 13.86 -8.21 23.52
CA LYS A 250 13.14 -9.13 24.43
C LYS A 250 11.64 -9.28 24.11
N TYR A 251 11.27 -9.18 22.84
CA TYR A 251 9.94 -9.59 22.38
C TYR A 251 9.83 -11.12 22.39
N LYS A 252 8.60 -11.60 22.52
CA LYS A 252 8.30 -13.03 22.66
C LYS A 252 7.38 -13.51 21.54
N ASP A 253 7.24 -14.82 21.43
CA ASP A 253 6.32 -15.47 20.47
C ASP A 253 6.46 -14.94 19.06
N ILE A 254 7.71 -14.69 18.63
CA ILE A 254 8.03 -14.12 17.33
C ILE A 254 7.69 -15.14 16.25
N LYS A 255 6.86 -14.73 15.29
CA LYS A 255 6.44 -15.55 14.14
C LYS A 255 6.71 -14.82 12.84
N ILE A 256 7.25 -15.54 11.87
CA ILE A 256 7.40 -15.09 10.48
C ILE A 256 6.33 -15.78 9.67
N TYR A 257 5.62 -15.04 8.84
CA TYR A 257 4.58 -15.53 7.95
C TYR A 257 5.00 -15.30 6.50
N LYS A 258 4.61 -16.25 5.65
CA LYS A 258 4.83 -16.17 4.22
C LYS A 258 3.61 -15.61 3.53
N ASP A 259 3.85 -14.87 2.43
CA ASP A 259 2.81 -14.48 1.52
C ASP A 259 2.35 -15.66 0.63
N LEU A 260 1.32 -15.44 -0.18
CA LEU A 260 0.77 -16.44 -1.11
C LEU A 260 1.79 -16.91 -2.17
N GLU A 261 2.86 -16.16 -2.39
CA GLU A 261 3.95 -16.54 -3.29
C GLU A 261 5.03 -17.39 -2.58
N GLY A 262 4.93 -17.53 -1.25
CA GLY A 262 5.82 -18.36 -0.43
C GLY A 262 7.05 -17.62 0.10
N PHE A 263 7.13 -16.29 -0.04
CA PHE A 263 8.20 -15.47 0.52
C PHE A 263 7.88 -15.03 1.95
N ASP A 264 8.90 -14.88 2.79
CA ASP A 264 8.72 -14.24 4.09
C ASP A 264 8.25 -12.79 3.88
N ARG A 265 7.12 -12.43 4.47
CA ARG A 265 6.48 -11.14 4.21
C ARG A 265 5.98 -10.43 5.45
N PHE A 266 5.67 -11.17 6.50
CA PHE A 266 5.13 -10.55 7.72
C PHE A 266 5.80 -11.13 8.95
N VAL A 267 5.92 -10.28 9.97
CA VAL A 267 6.43 -10.70 11.29
C VAL A 267 5.48 -10.22 12.36
N SER A 268 5.18 -11.07 13.34
CA SER A 268 4.48 -10.69 14.56
C SER A 268 5.29 -11.02 15.78
N ALA A 269 5.09 -10.25 16.85
CA ALA A 269 5.68 -10.54 18.15
C ALA A 269 4.82 -10.01 19.30
N CYS A 270 4.91 -10.67 20.46
CA CYS A 270 4.34 -10.19 21.72
C CYS A 270 5.35 -9.29 22.47
N ILE A 271 4.83 -8.29 23.21
CA ILE A 271 5.63 -7.38 24.05
C ILE A 271 6.27 -8.11 25.24
#